data_9c42a0bc6c0bb102f199ecbb6b91b503
#
_entry.id   9c42a0bc6c0bb102f199ecbb6b91b503
#
_cell.length_a   1.000
_cell.length_b   1.000
_cell.length_c   1.000
_cell.angle_alpha   90.00
_cell.angle_beta   90.00
_cell.angle_gamma   90.00
#
_symmetry.space_group_name_H-M   'P 1'
#
loop_
_entity.id
_entity.type
_entity.pdbx_description
1 polymer ?
#
loop_
_entity_poly.entity_id
_entity_poly.type
_entity_poly.pdbx_seq_one_letter_code
_entity_poly.pdbx_strand_id
1 'polypeptide(L)'
;MIILRPATPEDLGLLLYWDEQPHVIASDPDDDWEWEKELDRSPDWREQLIAELDGRPIGVIQIIDPAREETHYWGDVPANLRAIDIWIGEASDLGKGYGTQMMQLALARCFAKPAVTAVLVDPLVSNTQAHRFYERLGFRQIERRQFGDDDCFVYQFRRTDWQPVV
;
A
#
# COMPACT_ATOMS: atom_id res chain seq x y z
N MET A 1 -19.45 0.10 5.48
CA MET A 1 -18.49 1.20 5.40
C MET A 1 -17.10 0.69 5.75
N ILE A 2 -16.11 1.09 4.98
CA ILE A 2 -14.71 0.72 5.22
C ILE A 2 -14.03 1.80 6.04
N ILE A 3 -13.28 1.39 7.06
CA ILE A 3 -12.40 2.28 7.84
C ILE A 3 -10.98 1.72 7.83
N LEU A 4 -10.01 2.60 8.06
CA LEU A 4 -8.61 2.23 8.27
C LEU A 4 -8.27 2.45 9.76
N ARG A 5 -7.72 1.43 10.40
CA ARG A 5 -7.23 1.54 11.78
C ARG A 5 -5.77 1.09 11.87
N PRO A 6 -5.02 1.56 12.86
CA PRO A 6 -3.66 1.05 13.07
C PRO A 6 -3.64 -0.46 13.28
N ALA A 7 -2.68 -1.14 12.65
CA ALA A 7 -2.39 -2.53 12.96
C ALA A 7 -1.74 -2.63 14.35
N THR A 8 -2.05 -3.69 15.08
CA THR A 8 -1.52 -3.95 16.42
C THR A 8 -0.96 -5.36 16.51
N PRO A 9 -0.17 -5.71 17.54
CA PRO A 9 0.31 -7.08 17.73
C PRO A 9 -0.79 -8.13 17.77
N GLU A 10 -2.01 -7.76 18.12
CA GLU A 10 -3.17 -8.66 18.09
C GLU A 10 -3.55 -9.11 16.68
N ASP A 11 -3.12 -8.37 15.65
CA ASP A 11 -3.38 -8.71 14.25
C ASP A 11 -2.38 -9.73 13.69
N LEU A 12 -1.36 -10.14 14.45
CA LEU A 12 -0.28 -11.00 13.96
C LEU A 12 -0.78 -12.28 13.29
N GLY A 13 -1.66 -13.01 13.96
CA GLY A 13 -2.19 -14.27 13.44
C GLY A 13 -2.91 -14.10 12.11
N LEU A 14 -3.70 -13.04 11.98
CA LEU A 14 -4.42 -12.72 10.76
C LEU A 14 -3.47 -12.34 9.62
N LEU A 15 -2.47 -11.52 9.91
CA LEU A 15 -1.50 -11.07 8.90
C LEU A 15 -0.66 -12.24 8.38
N LEU A 16 -0.21 -13.13 9.25
CA LEU A 16 0.51 -14.35 8.85
C LEU A 16 -0.37 -15.26 8.00
N TYR A 17 -1.64 -15.40 8.34
CA TYR A 17 -2.59 -16.17 7.54
C TYR A 17 -2.79 -15.56 6.15
N TRP A 18 -2.94 -14.24 6.06
CA TRP A 18 -3.09 -13.56 4.78
C TRP A 18 -1.84 -13.67 3.90
N ASP A 19 -0.64 -13.65 4.50
CA ASP A 19 0.63 -13.81 3.77
C ASP A 19 0.73 -15.15 3.05
N GLU A 20 0.00 -16.16 3.51
CA GLU A 20 -0.03 -17.50 2.91
C GLU A 20 -1.05 -17.63 1.77
N GLN A 21 -1.89 -16.62 1.54
CA GLN A 21 -2.90 -16.69 0.50
C GLN A 21 -2.26 -16.59 -0.90
N PRO A 22 -2.65 -17.46 -1.86
CA PRO A 22 -2.01 -17.50 -3.19
C PRO A 22 -1.99 -16.16 -3.90
N HIS A 23 -3.07 -15.38 -3.83
CA HIS A 23 -3.14 -14.09 -4.50
C HIS A 23 -2.23 -13.03 -3.84
N VAL A 24 -2.01 -13.13 -2.53
CA VAL A 24 -1.09 -12.26 -1.80
C VAL A 24 0.35 -12.61 -2.16
N ILE A 25 0.71 -13.90 -2.14
CA ILE A 25 2.03 -14.38 -2.54
C ILE A 25 2.35 -13.95 -3.97
N ALA A 26 1.40 -14.10 -4.90
CA ALA A 26 1.61 -13.75 -6.30
C ALA A 26 1.91 -12.27 -6.52
N SER A 27 1.38 -11.40 -5.67
CA SER A 27 1.61 -9.95 -5.79
C SER A 27 3.02 -9.54 -5.36
N ASP A 28 3.63 -10.27 -4.44
CA ASP A 28 4.98 -10.01 -3.94
C ASP A 28 5.61 -11.28 -3.35
N PRO A 29 6.08 -12.20 -4.20
CA PRO A 29 6.52 -13.52 -3.75
C PRO A 29 7.80 -13.51 -2.91
N ASP A 30 8.60 -12.45 -2.98
CA ASP A 30 9.89 -12.35 -2.31
C ASP A 30 9.85 -11.51 -1.03
N ASP A 31 8.69 -10.98 -0.67
CA ASP A 31 8.57 -10.09 0.46
C ASP A 31 8.40 -10.83 1.79
N ASP A 32 9.13 -10.37 2.78
CA ASP A 32 8.98 -10.80 4.17
C ASP A 32 8.69 -9.54 5.00
N TRP A 33 7.47 -9.43 5.47
CA TRP A 33 7.02 -8.25 6.23
C TRP A 33 7.51 -8.25 7.67
N GLU A 34 8.05 -9.37 8.15
CA GLU A 34 8.55 -9.52 9.53
C GLU A 34 7.55 -9.03 10.58
N TRP A 35 6.28 -9.43 10.45
CA TRP A 35 5.19 -8.93 11.29
C TRP A 35 5.45 -9.08 12.79
N GLU A 36 6.08 -10.18 13.20
CA GLU A 36 6.39 -10.44 14.60
C GLU A 36 7.24 -9.34 15.22
N LYS A 37 8.15 -8.78 14.43
CA LYS A 37 9.03 -7.70 14.83
C LYS A 37 8.40 -6.33 14.58
N GLU A 38 7.81 -6.16 13.41
CA GLU A 38 7.41 -4.83 12.93
C GLU A 38 6.12 -4.33 13.57
N LEU A 39 5.22 -5.22 14.01
CA LEU A 39 4.00 -4.80 14.73
C LEU A 39 4.29 -4.16 16.09
N ASP A 40 5.47 -4.43 16.68
CA ASP A 40 5.90 -3.81 17.92
C ASP A 40 6.61 -2.46 17.71
N ARG A 41 6.78 -2.03 16.47
CA ARG A 41 7.46 -0.79 16.12
C ARG A 41 6.48 0.22 15.52
N SER A 42 6.71 1.50 15.81
CA SER A 42 5.91 2.60 15.25
C SER A 42 6.83 3.75 14.83
N PRO A 43 7.72 3.53 13.82
CA PRO A 43 8.55 4.61 13.33
C PRO A 43 7.69 5.71 12.72
N ASP A 44 8.13 6.97 12.85
CA ASP A 44 7.33 8.12 12.41
C ASP A 44 7.22 8.26 10.89
N TRP A 45 8.02 7.49 10.13
CA TRP A 45 7.98 7.46 8.67
C TRP A 45 7.04 6.39 8.10
N ARG A 46 6.33 5.62 8.94
CA ARG A 46 5.51 4.48 8.49
C ARG A 46 4.19 4.39 9.26
N GLU A 47 3.12 4.07 8.54
CA GLU A 47 1.85 3.65 9.11
C GLU A 47 1.50 2.28 8.55
N GLN A 48 1.16 1.33 9.42
CA GLN A 48 0.62 0.03 9.04
C GLN A 48 -0.84 -0.02 9.49
N LEU A 49 -1.75 -0.21 8.54
CA LEU A 49 -3.18 -0.05 8.74
C LEU A 49 -3.92 -1.31 8.34
N ILE A 50 -4.94 -1.65 9.12
CA ILE A 50 -5.91 -2.69 8.76
C ILE A 50 -7.15 -2.00 8.22
N ALA A 51 -7.64 -2.45 7.05
CA ALA A 51 -8.93 -2.03 6.54
C ALA A 51 -10.01 -2.95 7.08
N GLU A 52 -11.08 -2.36 7.61
CA GLU A 52 -12.22 -3.11 8.15
C GLU A 52 -13.49 -2.72 7.42
N LEU A 53 -14.27 -3.72 7.04
CA LEU A 53 -15.63 -3.56 6.51
C LEU A 53 -16.61 -3.90 7.61
N ASP A 54 -17.26 -2.87 8.17
CA ASP A 54 -18.24 -3.02 9.26
C ASP A 54 -17.69 -3.87 10.44
N GLY A 55 -16.44 -3.62 10.82
CA GLY A 55 -15.74 -4.29 11.90
C GLY A 55 -15.02 -5.58 11.52
N ARG A 56 -15.14 -6.06 10.28
CA ARG A 56 -14.45 -7.26 9.79
C ARG A 56 -13.19 -6.86 9.03
N PRO A 57 -11.99 -7.31 9.44
CA PRO A 57 -10.78 -7.03 8.69
C PRO A 57 -10.83 -7.62 7.29
N ILE A 58 -10.45 -6.84 6.29
CA ILE A 58 -10.47 -7.25 4.87
C ILE A 58 -9.15 -7.06 4.14
N GLY A 59 -8.25 -6.25 4.67
CA GLY A 59 -6.99 -6.01 3.96
C GLY A 59 -6.03 -5.14 4.75
N VAL A 60 -4.90 -4.85 4.11
CA VAL A 60 -3.78 -4.11 4.69
C VAL A 60 -3.41 -2.96 3.80
N ILE A 61 -3.05 -1.85 4.42
CA ILE A 61 -2.38 -0.73 3.77
C ILE A 61 -1.14 -0.37 4.60
N GLN A 62 0.00 -0.24 3.92
CA GLN A 62 1.18 0.37 4.50
C GLN A 62 1.45 1.69 3.78
N ILE A 63 1.67 2.75 4.53
CA ILE A 63 2.06 4.06 4.01
C ILE A 63 3.43 4.39 4.58
N ILE A 64 4.38 4.70 3.71
CA ILE A 64 5.72 5.11 4.13
C ILE A 64 6.08 6.47 3.55
N ASP A 65 6.98 7.16 4.23
CA ASP A 65 7.72 8.31 3.69
C ASP A 65 9.01 7.74 3.07
N PRO A 66 9.11 7.63 1.74
CA PRO A 66 10.21 6.92 1.11
C PRO A 66 11.57 7.60 1.27
N ALA A 67 11.60 8.92 1.48
CA ALA A 67 12.84 9.66 1.73
C ALA A 67 13.39 9.40 3.13
N ARG A 68 12.53 9.03 4.10
CA ARG A 68 12.89 8.81 5.50
C ARG A 68 12.93 7.33 5.90
N GLU A 69 12.45 6.45 5.03
CA GLU A 69 12.43 5.01 5.29
C GLU A 69 13.86 4.50 5.51
N GLU A 70 14.08 3.74 6.59
CA GLU A 70 15.41 3.43 7.12
C GLU A 70 16.27 2.53 6.23
N THR A 71 15.67 1.68 5.40
CA THR A 71 16.42 0.78 4.50
C THR A 71 16.78 1.43 3.17
N HIS A 72 16.25 2.61 2.91
CA HIS A 72 16.41 3.31 1.63
C HIS A 72 15.97 2.47 0.42
N TYR A 73 14.88 1.74 0.60
CA TYR A 73 14.31 0.89 -0.45
C TYR A 73 14.11 1.64 -1.77
N TRP A 74 13.62 2.88 -1.70
CA TRP A 74 13.37 3.73 -2.85
C TRP A 74 14.63 4.48 -3.34
N GLY A 75 15.76 4.33 -2.66
CA GLY A 75 16.99 5.06 -2.96
C GLY A 75 16.84 6.56 -2.70
N ASP A 76 17.53 7.36 -3.50
CA ASP A 76 17.44 8.82 -3.42
C ASP A 76 16.16 9.30 -4.09
N VAL A 77 15.21 9.76 -3.30
CA VAL A 77 13.94 10.32 -3.77
C VAL A 77 13.71 11.68 -3.13
N PRO A 78 12.94 12.57 -3.78
CA PRO A 78 12.57 13.84 -3.18
C PRO A 78 11.81 13.66 -1.87
N ALA A 79 11.90 14.67 -0.99
CA ALA A 79 11.06 14.72 0.20
C ALA A 79 9.59 14.95 -0.18
N ASN A 80 8.70 14.70 0.78
CA ASN A 80 7.26 14.95 0.68
C ASN A 80 6.51 14.05 -0.30
N LEU A 81 7.04 12.86 -0.54
CA LEU A 81 6.33 11.77 -1.20
C LEU A 81 5.77 10.80 -0.16
N ARG A 82 4.81 9.97 -0.59
CA ARG A 82 4.39 8.77 0.14
C ARG A 82 4.42 7.59 -0.82
N ALA A 83 4.70 6.40 -0.30
CA ALA A 83 4.59 5.16 -1.04
C ALA A 83 3.61 4.25 -0.30
N ILE A 84 2.79 3.54 -1.05
CA ILE A 84 1.72 2.70 -0.50
C ILE A 84 1.88 1.27 -0.97
N ASP A 85 1.73 0.33 -0.02
CA ASP A 85 1.47 -1.08 -0.28
C ASP A 85 0.04 -1.37 0.12
N ILE A 86 -0.67 -2.14 -0.70
CA ILE A 86 -2.09 -2.46 -0.49
C ILE A 86 -2.38 -3.89 -0.92
N TRP A 87 -3.11 -4.64 -0.09
CA TRP A 87 -3.66 -5.93 -0.53
C TRP A 87 -4.93 -6.28 0.24
N ILE A 88 -5.75 -7.10 -0.43
CA ILE A 88 -6.94 -7.74 0.13
C ILE A 88 -6.51 -9.10 0.69
N GLY A 89 -6.92 -9.41 1.91
CA GLY A 89 -6.47 -10.64 2.58
C GLY A 89 -7.16 -11.91 2.10
N GLU A 90 -8.49 -11.87 1.89
CA GLU A 90 -9.28 -13.03 1.48
C GLU A 90 -9.60 -13.01 -0.01
N ALA A 91 -9.41 -14.14 -0.68
CA ALA A 91 -9.75 -14.25 -2.11
C ALA A 91 -11.25 -13.95 -2.37
N SER A 92 -12.12 -14.31 -1.43
CA SER A 92 -13.56 -14.05 -1.53
C SER A 92 -13.93 -12.58 -1.48
N ASP A 93 -13.04 -11.71 -1.03
CA ASP A 93 -13.25 -10.26 -0.99
C ASP A 93 -12.73 -9.55 -2.26
N LEU A 94 -12.06 -10.27 -3.15
CA LEU A 94 -11.59 -9.70 -4.42
C LEU A 94 -12.74 -9.42 -5.38
N GLY A 95 -12.56 -8.41 -6.25
CA GLY A 95 -13.53 -8.09 -7.29
C GLY A 95 -14.81 -7.43 -6.80
N LYS A 96 -14.82 -6.89 -5.58
CA LYS A 96 -16.00 -6.24 -4.98
C LYS A 96 -15.84 -4.72 -4.83
N GLY A 97 -14.75 -4.16 -5.34
CA GLY A 97 -14.48 -2.72 -5.24
C GLY A 97 -13.88 -2.27 -3.90
N TYR A 98 -13.57 -3.18 -3.00
CA TYR A 98 -13.02 -2.83 -1.69
C TYR A 98 -11.63 -2.19 -1.81
N GLY A 99 -10.78 -2.70 -2.70
CA GLY A 99 -9.45 -2.13 -2.94
C GLY A 99 -9.52 -0.67 -3.36
N THR A 100 -10.47 -0.31 -4.22
CA THR A 100 -10.70 1.07 -4.65
C THR A 100 -11.05 1.96 -3.46
N GLN A 101 -11.98 1.52 -2.62
CA GLN A 101 -12.37 2.28 -1.42
C GLN A 101 -11.20 2.42 -0.43
N MET A 102 -10.44 1.34 -0.24
CA MET A 102 -9.26 1.35 0.62
C MET A 102 -8.22 2.37 0.12
N MET A 103 -7.93 2.36 -1.17
CA MET A 103 -6.94 3.28 -1.75
C MET A 103 -7.42 4.73 -1.68
N GLN A 104 -8.69 4.99 -1.90
CA GLN A 104 -9.24 6.35 -1.76
C GLN A 104 -9.07 6.88 -0.34
N LEU A 105 -9.31 6.05 0.67
CA LEU A 105 -9.07 6.41 2.07
C LEU A 105 -7.58 6.66 2.35
N ALA A 106 -6.72 5.82 1.79
CA ALA A 106 -5.27 5.97 1.94
C ALA A 106 -4.76 7.26 1.29
N LEU A 107 -5.23 7.58 0.08
CA LEU A 107 -4.88 8.83 -0.61
C LEU A 107 -5.34 10.05 0.20
N ALA A 108 -6.56 10.01 0.73
CA ALA A 108 -7.06 11.09 1.59
C ALA A 108 -6.17 11.29 2.81
N ARG A 109 -5.72 10.19 3.41
CA ARG A 109 -4.82 10.21 4.56
C ARG A 109 -3.46 10.82 4.22
N CYS A 110 -2.88 10.45 3.07
CA CYS A 110 -1.62 11.01 2.59
C CYS A 110 -1.75 12.51 2.33
N PHE A 111 -2.77 12.91 1.59
CA PHE A 111 -2.96 14.32 1.19
C PHE A 111 -3.55 15.21 2.29
N ALA A 112 -3.97 14.64 3.41
CA ALA A 112 -4.29 15.42 4.61
C ALA A 112 -3.07 16.18 5.14
N LYS A 113 -1.86 15.72 4.85
CA LYS A 113 -0.63 16.45 5.12
C LYS A 113 -0.35 17.39 3.93
N PRO A 114 -0.42 18.72 4.14
CA PRO A 114 -0.32 19.67 3.02
C PRO A 114 0.98 19.60 2.22
N ALA A 115 2.07 19.16 2.85
CA ALA A 115 3.37 19.07 2.20
C ALA A 115 3.49 17.88 1.22
N VAL A 116 2.63 16.88 1.32
CA VAL A 116 2.70 15.69 0.45
C VAL A 116 2.30 16.05 -0.97
N THR A 117 3.20 15.82 -1.92
CA THR A 117 3.01 16.22 -3.32
C THR A 117 2.52 15.10 -4.21
N ALA A 118 2.88 13.85 -3.89
CA ALA A 118 2.51 12.69 -4.70
C ALA A 118 2.59 11.40 -3.90
N VAL A 119 1.91 10.37 -4.42
CA VAL A 119 1.90 9.02 -3.88
C VAL A 119 2.42 8.05 -4.94
N LEU A 120 3.31 7.16 -4.54
CA LEU A 120 3.95 6.16 -5.40
C LEU A 120 3.48 4.74 -5.05
N VAL A 121 3.40 3.90 -6.05
CA VAL A 121 3.24 2.45 -5.90
C VAL A 121 4.19 1.75 -6.89
N ASP A 122 4.61 0.53 -6.56
CA ASP A 122 5.64 -0.19 -7.34
C ASP A 122 5.25 -1.66 -7.61
N PRO A 123 4.12 -1.90 -8.30
CA PRO A 123 3.73 -3.27 -8.62
C PRO A 123 4.74 -3.96 -9.52
N LEU A 124 4.88 -5.29 -9.35
CA LEU A 124 5.67 -6.10 -10.27
C LEU A 124 5.19 -5.93 -11.72
N VAL A 125 6.12 -5.93 -12.66
CA VAL A 125 5.81 -5.88 -14.10
C VAL A 125 4.83 -7.00 -14.47
N SER A 126 4.94 -8.17 -13.84
CA SER A 126 4.06 -9.31 -14.09
C SER A 126 2.65 -9.15 -13.51
N ASN A 127 2.44 -8.23 -12.59
CA ASN A 127 1.14 -8.05 -11.92
C ASN A 127 0.22 -7.14 -12.72
N THR A 128 -0.32 -7.66 -13.83
CA THR A 128 -1.15 -6.88 -14.75
C THR A 128 -2.47 -6.42 -14.13
N GLN A 129 -3.01 -7.16 -13.16
CA GLN A 129 -4.23 -6.75 -12.46
C GLN A 129 -3.99 -5.49 -11.61
N ALA A 130 -2.84 -5.40 -10.96
CA ALA A 130 -2.47 -4.22 -10.20
C ALA A 130 -2.29 -3.00 -11.11
N HIS A 131 -1.68 -3.18 -12.29
CA HIS A 131 -1.53 -2.09 -13.26
C HIS A 131 -2.88 -1.49 -13.63
N ARG A 132 -3.85 -2.33 -13.97
CA ARG A 132 -5.21 -1.89 -14.30
C ARG A 132 -5.89 -1.21 -13.12
N PHE A 133 -5.71 -1.76 -11.92
CA PHE A 133 -6.26 -1.19 -10.70
C PHE A 133 -5.76 0.23 -10.46
N TYR A 134 -4.43 0.42 -10.51
CA TYR A 134 -3.85 1.75 -10.30
C TYR A 134 -4.22 2.73 -11.40
N GLU A 135 -4.23 2.29 -12.65
CA GLU A 135 -4.60 3.13 -13.80
C GLU A 135 -6.07 3.60 -13.69
N ARG A 136 -6.99 2.72 -13.29
CA ARG A 136 -8.40 3.10 -13.07
C ARG A 136 -8.55 4.15 -11.97
N LEU A 137 -7.70 4.13 -10.97
CA LEU A 137 -7.71 5.11 -9.88
C LEU A 137 -7.15 6.47 -10.30
N GLY A 138 -6.41 6.53 -11.40
CA GLY A 138 -5.78 7.76 -11.88
C GLY A 138 -4.27 7.82 -11.69
N PHE A 139 -3.65 6.76 -11.20
CA PHE A 139 -2.19 6.66 -11.18
C PHE A 139 -1.66 6.56 -12.60
N ARG A 140 -0.45 7.10 -12.83
CA ARG A 140 0.24 7.05 -14.12
C ARG A 140 1.59 6.41 -13.96
N GLN A 141 1.94 5.52 -14.88
CA GLN A 141 3.26 4.91 -14.92
C GLN A 141 4.31 5.97 -15.27
N ILE A 142 5.34 6.09 -14.43
CA ILE A 142 6.42 7.07 -14.62
C ILE A 142 7.76 6.42 -14.95
N GLU A 143 7.99 5.17 -14.55
CA GLU A 143 9.23 4.46 -14.88
C GLU A 143 9.08 2.96 -14.72
N ARG A 144 10.04 2.21 -15.23
CA ARG A 144 10.30 0.80 -14.92
C ARG A 144 11.58 0.75 -14.12
N ARG A 145 11.57 0.02 -13.00
CA ARG A 145 12.68 0.04 -12.07
C ARG A 145 12.91 -1.33 -11.44
N GLN A 146 14.20 -1.66 -11.26
CA GLN A 146 14.60 -2.85 -10.53
C GLN A 146 14.75 -2.51 -9.05
N PHE A 147 14.01 -3.24 -8.19
CA PHE A 147 14.17 -3.19 -6.74
C PHE A 147 14.73 -4.54 -6.30
N GLY A 148 16.03 -4.61 -5.98
CA GLY A 148 16.68 -5.89 -5.73
C GLY A 148 16.51 -6.82 -6.94
N ASP A 149 15.88 -7.98 -6.74
CA ASP A 149 15.57 -8.94 -7.82
C ASP A 149 14.21 -8.70 -8.48
N ASP A 150 13.44 -7.72 -8.00
CA ASP A 150 12.09 -7.46 -8.49
C ASP A 150 12.09 -6.39 -9.58
N ASP A 151 11.48 -6.75 -10.71
CA ASP A 151 11.26 -5.85 -11.84
C ASP A 151 9.87 -5.23 -11.71
N CYS A 152 9.82 -3.92 -11.48
CA CYS A 152 8.59 -3.21 -11.14
C CYS A 152 8.30 -2.08 -12.12
N PHE A 153 7.02 -1.75 -12.26
CA PHE A 153 6.61 -0.44 -12.76
C PHE A 153 6.37 0.48 -11.58
N VAL A 154 6.82 1.73 -11.69
CA VAL A 154 6.49 2.77 -10.71
C VAL A 154 5.35 3.61 -11.26
N TYR A 155 4.28 3.70 -10.48
CA TYR A 155 3.12 4.55 -10.75
C TYR A 155 3.08 5.70 -9.76
N GLN A 156 2.57 6.83 -10.20
CA GLN A 156 2.48 8.05 -9.40
C GLN A 156 1.08 8.64 -9.47
N PHE A 157 0.59 9.09 -8.33
CA PHE A 157 -0.63 9.90 -8.21
C PHE A 157 -0.26 11.25 -7.61
N ARG A 158 -0.42 12.33 -8.36
CA ARG A 158 -0.03 13.68 -7.92
C ARG A 158 -1.15 14.37 -7.16
N ARG A 159 -0.77 15.21 -6.19
CA ARG A 159 -1.74 16.05 -5.48
C ARG A 159 -2.64 16.85 -6.43
N THR A 160 -2.08 17.34 -7.53
CA THR A 160 -2.84 18.11 -8.52
C THR A 160 -3.98 17.34 -9.17
N ASP A 161 -3.92 16.00 -9.14
CA ASP A 161 -4.95 15.10 -9.66
C ASP A 161 -5.92 14.64 -8.56
N TRP A 162 -5.64 14.98 -7.30
CA TRP A 162 -6.47 14.59 -6.17
C TRP A 162 -7.67 15.51 -6.03
N GLN A 163 -8.85 14.92 -5.99
CA GLN A 163 -10.10 15.61 -5.70
C GLN A 163 -10.74 14.97 -4.47
N PRO A 164 -10.84 15.71 -3.35
CA PRO A 164 -11.50 15.18 -2.16
C PRO A 164 -12.94 14.78 -2.49
N VAL A 165 -13.36 13.61 -2.02
CA VAL A 165 -14.76 13.20 -2.09
C VAL A 165 -15.51 14.07 -1.08
N VAL A 166 -16.46 14.85 -1.58
CA VAL A 166 -17.28 15.74 -0.75
C VAL A 166 -18.44 14.97 -0.14
#